data_b329d388e32b4d6557f668c1706196c1
#
_entry.id   b329d388e32b4d6557f668c1706196c1
#
_cell.length_a   1.000
_cell.length_b   1.000
_cell.length_c   1.000
_cell.angle_alpha   90.00
_cell.angle_beta   90.00
_cell.angle_gamma   90.00
#
_symmetry.space_group_name_H-M   'P 1'
#
loop_
_entity.id
_entity.type
_entity.pdbx_description
1 polymer ?
#
loop_
_entity_poly.entity_id
_entity_poly.type
_entity_poly.pdbx_seq_one_letter_code
_entity_poly.pdbx_strand_id
1 'polypeptide(L)'
;MAAQKVIVKRLSAIENFGSMNILCSDKTGTITQGKVKLYKAFDINNTENERVSNYALFNAALQTGFKNPIDAAIITGLKSEGQQLPAILDEIPYDFIRRRLSILVELQGFKMITKGAFHEILAICNQVQTGSDSIEPLTSELKQTLMQLYEQYSRKGYRTLGICWKTTTTNSISKEEESSMIFLGFVTFFDPPKESAIAALNNLNSLGVKLKIITGDNALVAESLAKQVGIETPIVVTGSSLRGTSSEALVTKVLQADIFAEVEPSQKEQIILALKKTGQVVGFMGDGINDASALHAADVGISVDTAVDVAKEAADLVLMDQDLDVLANGIKEGRRTFANTMKYIFMATSANFGNMFSMAGASLLLPFLPLLPKQILLTNLLTDVPETTIATDNVDEEYIKKPHRIDIGFIKKFMFIFGLLSSVFDYCTFAVLILVLKANEQQFQTGWFLESVVSAALIVLVVRTRLPFFKSKPSKALLFSNLIVISFVLLLPLSLLGDIFGFVRLPFQFYVYMVLIVAVYVFTADFVKRWFYKKMASGY
;
A
#
# COMPACT_ATOMS: atom_id res chain seq x y z
N MET A 1 -5.99 -7.68 9.97
CA MET A 1 -5.05 -7.90 8.86
C MET A 1 -4.99 -9.38 8.44
N ALA A 2 -4.55 -10.31 9.28
CA ALA A 2 -4.47 -11.74 8.90
C ALA A 2 -5.80 -12.33 8.41
N ALA A 3 -6.92 -12.01 9.04
CA ALA A 3 -8.26 -12.41 8.58
C ALA A 3 -8.62 -11.86 7.18
N GLN A 4 -7.94 -10.82 6.73
CA GLN A 4 -8.06 -10.23 5.39
C GLN A 4 -6.95 -10.71 4.44
N LYS A 5 -6.28 -11.82 4.77
CA LYS A 5 -5.18 -12.40 3.97
C LYS A 5 -3.97 -11.45 3.78
N VAL A 6 -3.71 -10.56 4.73
CA VAL A 6 -2.56 -9.65 4.75
C VAL A 6 -1.65 -10.00 5.91
N ILE A 7 -0.44 -10.46 5.62
CA ILE A 7 0.61 -10.70 6.59
C ILE A 7 1.39 -9.39 6.79
N VAL A 8 1.50 -8.96 8.04
CA VAL A 8 2.25 -7.77 8.42
C VAL A 8 3.60 -8.20 8.97
N LYS A 9 4.69 -7.82 8.31
CA LYS A 9 6.06 -8.08 8.74
C LYS A 9 6.58 -6.98 9.68
N ARG A 10 6.17 -5.72 9.42
CA ARG A 10 6.54 -4.56 10.24
C ARG A 10 5.29 -3.86 10.74
N LEU A 11 5.09 -3.83 12.06
CA LEU A 11 3.89 -3.24 12.67
C LEU A 11 3.72 -1.75 12.37
N SER A 12 4.83 -1.00 12.28
CA SER A 12 4.82 0.42 11.90
C SER A 12 4.24 0.68 10.50
N ALA A 13 4.29 -0.30 9.61
CA ALA A 13 3.73 -0.17 8.27
C ALA A 13 2.18 -0.15 8.26
N ILE A 14 1.52 -0.61 9.31
CA ILE A 14 0.03 -0.61 9.39
C ILE A 14 -0.51 0.82 9.33
N GLU A 15 0.16 1.74 10.01
CA GLU A 15 -0.21 3.16 10.02
C GLU A 15 -0.07 3.78 8.63
N ASN A 16 1.09 3.59 7.99
CA ASN A 16 1.34 4.07 6.65
C ASN A 16 0.39 3.44 5.63
N PHE A 17 0.06 2.16 5.81
CA PHE A 17 -0.89 1.45 4.96
C PHE A 17 -2.30 2.06 5.02
N GLY A 18 -2.76 2.43 6.21
CA GLY A 18 -4.01 3.16 6.40
C GLY A 18 -3.97 4.59 5.85
N SER A 19 -2.82 5.24 5.88
CA SER A 19 -2.60 6.62 5.43
C SER A 19 -2.28 6.72 3.94
N MET A 20 -2.04 5.60 3.26
CA MET A 20 -1.63 5.54 1.86
C MET A 20 -2.64 6.23 0.94
N ASN A 21 -2.13 7.11 0.07
CA ASN A 21 -2.92 7.84 -0.92
C ASN A 21 -2.41 7.69 -2.35
N ILE A 22 -1.21 7.13 -2.53
CA ILE A 22 -0.69 6.71 -3.84
C ILE A 22 -0.24 5.26 -3.73
N LEU A 23 -0.70 4.42 -4.66
CA LEU A 23 -0.20 3.09 -4.88
C LEU A 23 0.57 3.07 -6.19
N CYS A 24 1.87 2.83 -6.13
CA CYS A 24 2.68 2.49 -7.29
C CYS A 24 2.70 0.97 -7.45
N SER A 25 2.41 0.47 -8.63
CA SER A 25 2.35 -0.96 -8.90
C SER A 25 3.18 -1.32 -10.12
N ASP A 26 3.96 -2.40 -10.04
CA ASP A 26 4.43 -3.02 -11.27
C ASP A 26 3.23 -3.56 -12.07
N LYS A 27 3.35 -3.60 -13.38
CA LYS A 27 2.31 -4.07 -14.29
C LYS A 27 2.08 -5.57 -14.14
N THR A 28 3.16 -6.33 -14.26
CA THR A 28 3.15 -7.79 -14.43
C THR A 28 2.83 -8.50 -13.13
N GLY A 29 1.92 -9.49 -13.17
CA GLY A 29 1.55 -10.27 -11.98
C GLY A 29 0.64 -9.52 -10.99
N THR A 30 0.59 -8.19 -11.02
CA THR A 30 -0.22 -7.36 -10.14
C THR A 30 -1.54 -6.93 -10.80
N ILE A 31 -1.47 -6.15 -11.88
CA ILE A 31 -2.63 -5.69 -12.64
C ILE A 31 -3.01 -6.72 -13.70
N THR A 32 -2.02 -7.40 -14.27
CA THR A 32 -2.18 -8.47 -15.24
C THR A 32 -2.09 -9.83 -14.57
N GLN A 33 -2.47 -10.88 -15.31
CA GLN A 33 -2.39 -12.26 -14.81
C GLN A 33 -0.95 -12.75 -14.59
N GLY A 34 0.06 -12.03 -15.10
CA GLY A 34 1.47 -12.43 -15.04
C GLY A 34 1.80 -13.66 -15.88
N LYS A 35 0.85 -14.10 -16.71
CA LYS A 35 1.00 -15.24 -17.60
C LYS A 35 1.10 -14.74 -19.03
N VAL A 36 2.32 -14.50 -19.48
CA VAL A 36 2.57 -14.15 -20.88
C VAL A 36 2.14 -15.32 -21.75
N LYS A 37 1.26 -15.05 -22.72
CA LYS A 37 0.82 -16.03 -23.71
C LYS A 37 1.29 -15.59 -25.09
N LEU A 38 1.76 -16.54 -25.90
CA LEU A 38 2.00 -16.30 -27.31
C LEU A 38 0.68 -16.05 -28.00
N TYR A 39 0.57 -14.96 -28.76
CA TYR A 39 -0.58 -14.71 -29.62
C TYR A 39 -0.37 -15.35 -30.98
N LYS A 40 0.60 -14.84 -31.77
CA LYS A 40 0.91 -15.36 -33.12
C LYS A 40 2.32 -14.96 -33.55
N ALA A 41 2.80 -15.64 -34.58
CA ALA A 41 4.06 -15.35 -35.27
C ALA A 41 3.75 -14.89 -36.70
N PHE A 42 4.30 -13.74 -37.10
CA PHE A 42 3.99 -13.08 -38.36
C PHE A 42 5.27 -12.84 -39.18
N ASP A 43 5.13 -12.93 -40.51
CA ASP A 43 6.11 -12.45 -41.45
C ASP A 43 6.00 -10.91 -41.65
N ILE A 44 6.80 -10.39 -42.59
CA ILE A 44 6.82 -8.96 -42.92
C ILE A 44 5.53 -8.44 -43.52
N ASN A 45 4.71 -9.31 -44.11
CA ASN A 45 3.41 -8.97 -44.72
C ASN A 45 2.24 -9.09 -43.73
N ASN A 46 2.58 -9.27 -42.42
CA ASN A 46 1.59 -9.48 -41.35
C ASN A 46 0.73 -10.74 -41.54
N THR A 47 1.30 -11.78 -42.16
CA THR A 47 0.67 -13.08 -42.35
C THR A 47 1.31 -14.09 -41.39
N GLU A 48 0.49 -14.98 -40.81
CA GLU A 48 1.00 -16.06 -39.97
C GLU A 48 2.00 -16.92 -40.75
N ASN A 49 3.17 -17.16 -40.17
CA ASN A 49 4.26 -17.81 -40.85
C ASN A 49 4.92 -18.89 -39.99
N GLU A 50 4.88 -20.13 -40.48
CA GLU A 50 5.40 -21.30 -39.80
C GLU A 50 6.93 -21.24 -39.61
N ARG A 51 7.66 -20.65 -40.56
CA ARG A 51 9.12 -20.51 -40.45
C ARG A 51 9.52 -19.55 -39.32
N VAL A 52 8.77 -18.44 -39.15
CA VAL A 52 8.94 -17.54 -38.00
C VAL A 52 8.66 -18.28 -36.71
N SER A 53 7.57 -19.06 -36.67
CA SER A 53 7.21 -19.90 -35.51
C SER A 53 8.32 -20.88 -35.15
N ASN A 54 8.84 -21.62 -36.15
CA ASN A 54 9.89 -22.62 -35.93
C ASN A 54 11.20 -21.97 -35.45
N TYR A 55 11.62 -20.85 -36.04
CA TYR A 55 12.85 -20.17 -35.62
C TYR A 55 12.73 -19.56 -34.25
N ALA A 56 11.57 -19.02 -33.89
CA ALA A 56 11.28 -18.56 -32.54
C ALA A 56 11.34 -19.73 -31.55
N LEU A 57 10.72 -20.87 -31.88
CA LEU A 57 10.75 -22.07 -31.07
C LEU A 57 12.17 -22.63 -30.87
N PHE A 58 12.97 -22.73 -31.95
CA PHE A 58 14.34 -23.21 -31.86
C PHE A 58 15.16 -22.33 -30.94
N ASN A 59 15.08 -21.01 -31.11
CA ASN A 59 15.81 -20.07 -30.25
C ASN A 59 15.35 -20.15 -28.79
N ALA A 60 14.05 -20.30 -28.51
CA ALA A 60 13.53 -20.40 -27.14
C ALA A 60 13.83 -21.74 -26.46
N ALA A 61 13.77 -22.85 -27.23
CA ALA A 61 13.90 -24.19 -26.67
C ALA A 61 15.35 -24.67 -26.51
N LEU A 62 16.26 -24.20 -27.35
CA LEU A 62 17.65 -24.68 -27.40
C LEU A 62 18.61 -23.83 -26.59
N GLN A 63 18.27 -22.58 -26.23
CA GLN A 63 19.11 -21.74 -25.39
C GLN A 63 19.32 -22.38 -24.00
N THR A 64 20.53 -22.29 -23.46
CA THR A 64 20.88 -22.86 -22.15
C THR A 64 20.90 -21.82 -21.02
N GLY A 65 20.74 -20.54 -21.35
CA GLY A 65 20.75 -19.44 -20.41
C GLY A 65 19.51 -19.36 -19.51
N PHE A 66 19.18 -18.17 -19.06
CA PHE A 66 18.08 -17.95 -18.12
C PHE A 66 16.70 -18.19 -18.76
N LYS A 67 15.99 -19.20 -18.25
CA LYS A 67 14.60 -19.45 -18.67
C LYS A 67 13.70 -18.31 -18.25
N ASN A 68 13.11 -17.62 -19.22
CA ASN A 68 12.21 -16.49 -18.97
C ASN A 68 10.76 -16.83 -19.37
N PRO A 69 9.75 -16.09 -18.86
CA PRO A 69 8.34 -16.36 -19.16
C PRO A 69 7.99 -16.27 -20.65
N ILE A 70 8.72 -15.47 -21.43
CA ILE A 70 8.51 -15.33 -22.90
C ILE A 70 8.91 -16.62 -23.61
N ASP A 71 10.07 -17.19 -23.27
CA ASP A 71 10.53 -18.45 -23.86
C ASP A 71 9.60 -19.61 -23.48
N ALA A 72 9.13 -19.65 -22.24
CA ALA A 72 8.12 -20.60 -21.81
C ALA A 72 6.82 -20.47 -22.63
N ALA A 73 6.38 -19.24 -22.92
CA ALA A 73 5.20 -18.98 -23.74
C ALA A 73 5.39 -19.43 -25.19
N ILE A 74 6.58 -19.21 -25.78
CA ILE A 74 6.92 -19.69 -27.12
C ILE A 74 6.88 -21.22 -27.18
N ILE A 75 7.56 -21.87 -26.24
CA ILE A 75 7.63 -23.33 -26.19
C ILE A 75 6.23 -23.93 -25.99
N THR A 76 5.45 -23.42 -25.06
CA THR A 76 4.09 -23.90 -24.80
C THR A 76 3.14 -23.67 -25.97
N GLY A 77 3.30 -22.53 -26.68
CA GLY A 77 2.40 -22.15 -27.77
C GLY A 77 2.74 -22.77 -29.13
N LEU A 78 4.00 -23.15 -29.36
CA LEU A 78 4.46 -23.58 -30.69
C LEU A 78 4.97 -25.03 -30.74
N LYS A 79 5.36 -25.62 -29.62
CA LYS A 79 5.91 -26.99 -29.60
C LYS A 79 4.80 -28.01 -29.82
N SER A 80 4.90 -28.75 -30.92
CA SER A 80 4.00 -29.88 -31.22
C SER A 80 4.61 -31.20 -30.70
N GLU A 81 3.77 -32.19 -30.38
CA GLU A 81 4.21 -33.51 -30.01
C GLU A 81 4.99 -34.15 -31.17
N GLY A 82 6.19 -34.66 -30.87
CA GLY A 82 7.06 -35.30 -31.88
C GLY A 82 7.89 -34.35 -32.75
N GLN A 83 7.80 -33.04 -32.57
CA GLN A 83 8.61 -32.10 -33.33
C GLN A 83 10.10 -32.21 -32.97
N GLN A 84 10.93 -32.57 -33.95
CA GLN A 84 12.37 -32.65 -33.78
C GLN A 84 12.99 -31.25 -33.80
N LEU A 85 13.83 -30.96 -32.81
CA LEU A 85 14.64 -29.75 -32.72
C LEU A 85 15.98 -29.99 -33.41
N PRO A 86 16.56 -28.99 -34.13
CA PRO A 86 17.89 -29.10 -34.71
C PRO A 86 18.98 -29.22 -33.60
N ALA A 87 20.15 -29.71 -33.98
CA ALA A 87 21.29 -29.69 -33.08
C ALA A 87 21.80 -28.30 -32.85
N ILE A 88 21.96 -27.91 -31.57
CA ILE A 88 22.62 -26.65 -31.20
C ILE A 88 24.14 -26.84 -31.25
N LEU A 89 24.84 -25.88 -31.79
CA LEU A 89 26.31 -25.85 -31.92
C LEU A 89 26.93 -24.84 -30.97
N ASP A 90 26.35 -23.65 -30.86
CA ASP A 90 26.86 -22.55 -30.04
C ASP A 90 25.71 -21.57 -29.66
N GLU A 91 25.94 -20.70 -28.66
CA GLU A 91 24.99 -19.66 -28.29
C GLU A 91 25.68 -18.36 -27.84
N ILE A 92 25.04 -17.23 -28.10
CA ILE A 92 25.34 -15.96 -27.46
C ILE A 92 24.19 -15.62 -26.51
N PRO A 93 24.41 -15.72 -25.18
CA PRO A 93 23.36 -15.54 -24.18
C PRO A 93 22.72 -14.14 -24.25
N TYR A 94 21.53 -14.03 -23.70
CA TYR A 94 20.82 -12.76 -23.59
C TYR A 94 21.64 -11.73 -22.79
N ASP A 95 21.61 -10.48 -23.27
CA ASP A 95 22.30 -9.36 -22.67
C ASP A 95 21.35 -8.15 -22.61
N PHE A 96 21.26 -7.53 -21.45
CA PHE A 96 20.35 -6.41 -21.19
C PHE A 96 20.70 -5.13 -22.00
N ILE A 97 21.95 -5.00 -22.45
CA ILE A 97 22.39 -3.87 -23.29
C ILE A 97 21.98 -4.13 -24.73
N ARG A 98 22.33 -5.32 -25.27
CA ARG A 98 22.00 -5.72 -26.65
C ARG A 98 20.53 -6.11 -26.83
N ARG A 99 19.85 -6.51 -25.76
CA ARG A 99 18.42 -6.94 -25.70
C ARG A 99 18.07 -8.03 -26.72
N ARG A 100 19.01 -8.95 -26.99
CA ARG A 100 18.85 -10.05 -27.94
C ARG A 100 19.69 -11.27 -27.51
N LEU A 101 19.31 -12.42 -28.05
CA LEU A 101 19.92 -13.72 -27.82
C LEU A 101 20.04 -14.46 -29.16
N SER A 102 21.19 -15.08 -29.41
CA SER A 102 21.48 -15.81 -30.67
C SER A 102 21.82 -17.26 -30.35
N ILE A 103 21.37 -18.16 -31.19
CA ILE A 103 21.78 -19.57 -31.22
C ILE A 103 22.33 -19.91 -32.58
N LEU A 104 23.28 -20.84 -32.62
CA LEU A 104 23.78 -21.47 -33.84
C LEU A 104 23.26 -22.91 -33.91
N VAL A 105 22.57 -23.24 -34.98
CA VAL A 105 21.98 -24.57 -35.19
C VAL A 105 22.41 -25.17 -36.52
N GLU A 106 22.43 -26.50 -36.58
CA GLU A 106 22.62 -27.25 -37.84
C GLU A 106 21.26 -27.50 -38.48
N LEU A 107 20.96 -26.74 -39.52
CA LEU A 107 19.68 -26.81 -40.25
C LEU A 107 19.91 -26.54 -41.73
N GLN A 108 20.15 -27.58 -42.55
CA GLN A 108 20.58 -27.44 -43.94
C GLN A 108 21.78 -26.50 -44.08
N GLY A 109 22.85 -26.79 -43.32
CA GLY A 109 24.00 -25.91 -43.09
C GLY A 109 23.89 -25.17 -41.75
N PHE A 110 24.87 -24.37 -41.41
CA PHE A 110 24.89 -23.64 -40.15
C PHE A 110 24.07 -22.38 -40.24
N LYS A 111 23.10 -22.22 -39.33
CA LYS A 111 22.24 -21.05 -39.23
C LYS A 111 22.31 -20.41 -37.86
N MET A 112 22.65 -19.14 -37.85
CA MET A 112 22.53 -18.30 -36.67
C MET A 112 21.12 -17.70 -36.61
N ILE A 113 20.36 -17.97 -35.53
CA ILE A 113 19.00 -17.48 -35.32
C ILE A 113 19.02 -16.56 -34.11
N THR A 114 18.59 -15.32 -34.29
CA THR A 114 18.59 -14.30 -33.25
C THR A 114 17.18 -13.83 -32.94
N LYS A 115 16.82 -13.79 -31.65
CA LYS A 115 15.57 -13.27 -31.11
C LYS A 115 15.84 -12.11 -30.15
N GLY A 116 15.07 -11.05 -30.21
CA GLY A 116 15.25 -9.92 -29.30
C GLY A 116 14.21 -8.82 -29.44
N ALA A 117 14.46 -7.72 -28.75
CA ALA A 117 13.62 -6.52 -28.86
C ALA A 117 13.49 -6.08 -30.32
N PHE A 118 12.28 -5.75 -30.75
CA PHE A 118 11.97 -5.51 -32.17
C PHE A 118 12.90 -4.48 -32.81
N HIS A 119 13.14 -3.35 -32.15
CA HIS A 119 14.03 -2.29 -32.64
C HIS A 119 15.47 -2.77 -32.77
N GLU A 120 15.96 -3.52 -31.78
CA GLU A 120 17.34 -4.02 -31.76
C GLU A 120 17.61 -5.08 -32.85
N ILE A 121 16.59 -5.93 -33.11
CA ILE A 121 16.68 -6.89 -34.21
C ILE A 121 16.64 -6.18 -35.55
N LEU A 122 15.73 -5.20 -35.74
CA LEU A 122 15.61 -4.47 -36.97
C LEU A 122 16.87 -3.63 -37.27
N ALA A 123 17.60 -3.20 -36.23
CA ALA A 123 18.84 -2.41 -36.37
C ALA A 123 20.03 -3.21 -36.93
N ILE A 124 20.09 -4.53 -36.64
CA ILE A 124 21.17 -5.41 -37.11
C ILE A 124 20.87 -6.07 -38.46
N CYS A 125 19.66 -5.85 -39.01
CA CYS A 125 19.27 -6.41 -40.30
C CYS A 125 19.51 -5.42 -41.43
N ASN A 126 20.04 -5.94 -42.53
CA ASN A 126 20.20 -5.23 -43.81
C ASN A 126 19.43 -5.89 -44.96
N GLN A 127 18.87 -7.06 -44.71
CA GLN A 127 18.04 -7.83 -45.63
C GLN A 127 16.76 -8.28 -44.95
N VAL A 128 15.79 -8.70 -45.73
CA VAL A 128 14.49 -9.18 -45.33
C VAL A 128 14.06 -10.35 -46.17
N GLN A 129 13.39 -11.31 -45.56
CA GLN A 129 12.80 -12.44 -46.27
C GLN A 129 11.37 -12.12 -46.66
N THR A 130 11.11 -12.04 -47.98
CA THR A 130 9.78 -11.67 -48.57
C THR A 130 8.92 -12.86 -48.94
N GLY A 131 9.49 -14.06 -49.03
CA GLY A 131 8.81 -15.32 -49.36
C GLY A 131 9.54 -16.53 -48.84
N SER A 132 9.18 -17.73 -49.32
CA SER A 132 9.83 -18.96 -48.85
C SER A 132 11.35 -18.95 -49.02
N ASP A 133 11.85 -18.42 -50.15
CA ASP A 133 13.26 -18.43 -50.49
C ASP A 133 13.74 -17.07 -51.06
N SER A 134 12.88 -16.06 -51.09
CA SER A 134 13.22 -14.72 -51.62
C SER A 134 13.77 -13.84 -50.50
N ILE A 135 14.99 -13.32 -50.69
CA ILE A 135 15.68 -12.40 -49.80
C ILE A 135 15.92 -11.09 -50.54
N GLU A 136 15.48 -9.99 -49.96
CA GLU A 136 15.59 -8.66 -50.57
C GLU A 136 16.32 -7.69 -49.61
N PRO A 137 16.89 -6.60 -50.12
CA PRO A 137 17.44 -5.55 -49.26
C PRO A 137 16.36 -4.93 -48.37
N LEU A 138 16.66 -4.68 -47.10
CA LEU A 138 15.78 -3.98 -46.18
C LEU A 138 15.80 -2.48 -46.45
N THR A 139 14.87 -2.00 -47.29
CA THR A 139 14.75 -0.58 -47.65
C THR A 139 14.25 0.27 -46.50
N SER A 140 14.48 1.58 -46.55
CA SER A 140 13.98 2.52 -45.54
C SER A 140 12.44 2.53 -45.47
N GLU A 141 11.76 2.38 -46.60
CA GLU A 141 10.29 2.30 -46.69
C GLU A 141 9.73 1.05 -45.98
N LEU A 142 10.38 -0.10 -46.24
CA LEU A 142 9.97 -1.34 -45.60
C LEU A 142 10.25 -1.32 -44.10
N LYS A 143 11.38 -0.72 -43.71
CA LYS A 143 11.70 -0.51 -42.28
C LYS A 143 10.62 0.35 -41.59
N GLN A 144 10.15 1.40 -42.26
CA GLN A 144 9.08 2.26 -41.74
C GLN A 144 7.74 1.51 -41.64
N THR A 145 7.41 0.67 -42.62
CA THR A 145 6.21 -0.17 -42.60
C THR A 145 6.24 -1.17 -41.43
N LEU A 146 7.37 -1.83 -41.22
CA LEU A 146 7.57 -2.74 -40.10
C LEU A 146 7.45 -2.03 -38.73
N MET A 147 7.94 -0.80 -38.65
CA MET A 147 7.79 0.05 -37.46
C MET A 147 6.30 0.42 -37.22
N GLN A 148 5.55 0.72 -38.25
CA GLN A 148 4.11 0.98 -38.12
C GLN A 148 3.34 -0.27 -37.65
N LEU A 149 3.69 -1.46 -38.16
CA LEU A 149 3.12 -2.72 -37.66
C LEU A 149 3.44 -2.95 -36.18
N TYR A 150 4.69 -2.74 -35.78
CA TYR A 150 5.11 -2.80 -34.38
C TYR A 150 4.27 -1.86 -33.48
N GLU A 151 4.10 -0.60 -33.91
CA GLU A 151 3.28 0.36 -33.16
C GLU A 151 1.81 -0.07 -33.11
N GLN A 152 1.27 -0.59 -34.21
CA GLN A 152 -0.12 -1.08 -34.25
C GLN A 152 -0.36 -2.21 -33.26
N TYR A 153 0.54 -3.20 -33.16
CA TYR A 153 0.45 -4.26 -32.19
C TYR A 153 0.65 -3.76 -30.76
N SER A 154 1.62 -2.85 -30.57
CA SER A 154 1.87 -2.23 -29.25
C SER A 154 0.65 -1.45 -28.75
N ARG A 155 -0.05 -0.68 -29.60
CA ARG A 155 -1.31 0.03 -29.28
C ARG A 155 -2.46 -0.91 -28.94
N LYS A 156 -2.43 -2.16 -29.43
CA LYS A 156 -3.39 -3.23 -29.04
C LYS A 156 -2.98 -3.95 -27.75
N GLY A 157 -1.86 -3.56 -27.13
CA GLY A 157 -1.35 -4.15 -25.88
C GLY A 157 -0.47 -5.38 -26.07
N TYR A 158 -0.06 -5.70 -27.31
CA TYR A 158 0.83 -6.82 -27.58
C TYR A 158 2.29 -6.41 -27.43
N ARG A 159 3.06 -7.24 -26.74
CA ARG A 159 4.52 -7.16 -26.72
C ARG A 159 5.06 -7.88 -27.95
N THR A 160 6.00 -7.28 -28.68
CA THR A 160 6.51 -7.79 -29.95
C THR A 160 8.01 -8.04 -29.86
N LEU A 161 8.47 -9.23 -30.30
CA LEU A 161 9.89 -9.57 -30.46
C LEU A 161 10.17 -9.85 -31.93
N GLY A 162 11.30 -9.33 -32.41
CA GLY A 162 11.80 -9.62 -33.74
C GLY A 162 12.56 -10.94 -33.81
N ILE A 163 12.51 -11.60 -34.97
CA ILE A 163 13.27 -12.81 -35.31
C ILE A 163 14.06 -12.52 -36.59
N CYS A 164 15.37 -12.77 -36.56
CA CYS A 164 16.22 -12.69 -37.72
C CYS A 164 17.17 -13.90 -37.76
N TRP A 165 17.79 -14.12 -38.91
CA TRP A 165 18.72 -15.21 -39.12
C TRP A 165 19.77 -14.86 -40.14
N LYS A 166 20.85 -15.64 -40.19
CA LYS A 166 21.82 -15.69 -41.31
C LYS A 166 22.48 -17.04 -41.40
N THR A 167 23.06 -17.35 -42.56
CA THR A 167 23.95 -18.51 -42.74
C THR A 167 25.36 -18.15 -42.30
N THR A 168 26.08 -19.10 -41.71
CA THR A 168 27.50 -19.00 -41.38
C THR A 168 28.25 -20.24 -41.85
N THR A 169 29.57 -20.11 -42.01
CA THR A 169 30.45 -21.23 -42.39
C THR A 169 31.18 -21.80 -41.17
N THR A 170 31.09 -21.15 -40.04
CA THR A 170 31.76 -21.52 -38.78
C THR A 170 30.81 -22.28 -37.88
N ASN A 171 31.34 -23.14 -37.04
CA ASN A 171 30.58 -23.89 -36.00
C ASN A 171 30.55 -23.19 -34.63
N SER A 172 31.00 -21.92 -34.59
CA SER A 172 30.94 -21.04 -33.43
C SER A 172 30.52 -19.64 -33.84
N ILE A 173 29.95 -18.86 -32.91
CA ILE A 173 29.45 -17.50 -33.12
C ILE A 173 29.97 -16.54 -32.05
N SER A 174 30.19 -15.28 -32.47
CA SER A 174 30.62 -14.19 -31.60
C SER A 174 29.63 -13.00 -31.65
N LYS A 175 29.73 -12.08 -30.69
CA LYS A 175 28.85 -10.90 -30.62
C LYS A 175 28.99 -9.99 -31.85
N GLU A 176 30.17 -9.92 -32.43
CA GLU A 176 30.48 -9.12 -33.60
C GLU A 176 29.76 -9.64 -34.85
N GLU A 177 29.44 -10.93 -34.86
CA GLU A 177 28.71 -11.56 -35.96
C GLU A 177 27.22 -11.26 -35.94
N GLU A 178 26.67 -10.68 -34.85
CA GLU A 178 25.28 -10.19 -34.80
C GLU A 178 25.09 -8.93 -35.66
N SER A 179 25.41 -9.02 -36.92
CA SER A 179 25.32 -7.94 -37.91
C SER A 179 24.98 -8.49 -39.28
N SER A 180 24.49 -7.64 -40.18
CA SER A 180 24.06 -8.01 -41.53
C SER A 180 23.12 -9.21 -41.56
N MET A 181 22.13 -9.20 -40.66
CA MET A 181 21.14 -10.28 -40.53
C MET A 181 20.00 -10.12 -41.54
N ILE A 182 19.27 -11.20 -41.75
CA ILE A 182 18.04 -11.26 -42.55
C ILE A 182 16.85 -11.19 -41.61
N PHE A 183 16.04 -10.16 -41.67
CA PHE A 183 14.82 -10.06 -40.90
C PHE A 183 13.79 -11.06 -41.44
N LEU A 184 13.33 -11.94 -40.57
CA LEU A 184 12.35 -13.00 -40.93
C LEU A 184 10.91 -12.61 -40.62
N GLY A 185 10.71 -11.99 -39.46
CA GLY A 185 9.38 -11.67 -38.97
C GLY A 185 9.39 -11.36 -37.46
N PHE A 186 8.25 -11.47 -36.85
CA PHE A 186 8.10 -11.14 -35.43
C PHE A 186 7.06 -12.03 -34.74
N VAL A 187 7.22 -12.19 -33.44
CA VAL A 187 6.29 -12.90 -32.56
C VAL A 187 5.63 -11.92 -31.59
N THR A 188 4.34 -12.13 -31.32
CA THR A 188 3.54 -11.23 -30.48
C THR A 188 3.04 -11.98 -29.24
N PHE A 189 3.04 -11.28 -28.11
CA PHE A 189 2.66 -11.81 -26.81
C PHE A 189 1.62 -10.92 -26.16
N PHE A 190 0.79 -11.53 -25.34
CA PHE A 190 -0.27 -10.88 -24.62
C PHE A 190 -0.27 -11.32 -23.14
N ASP A 191 -0.39 -10.36 -22.24
CA ASP A 191 -0.57 -10.59 -20.81
C ASP A 191 -1.86 -9.87 -20.39
N PRO A 192 -2.99 -10.59 -20.31
CA PRO A 192 -4.30 -9.98 -20.09
C PRO A 192 -4.40 -9.36 -18.70
N PRO A 193 -5.16 -8.26 -18.55
CA PRO A 193 -5.51 -7.76 -17.24
C PRO A 193 -6.32 -8.81 -16.47
N LYS A 194 -6.25 -8.76 -15.12
CA LYS A 194 -7.11 -9.59 -14.28
C LYS A 194 -8.57 -9.13 -14.43
N GLU A 195 -9.50 -10.05 -14.41
CA GLU A 195 -10.94 -9.73 -14.48
C GLU A 195 -11.40 -8.82 -13.34
N SER A 196 -10.84 -9.00 -12.14
CA SER A 196 -11.13 -8.18 -10.97
C SER A 196 -10.46 -6.79 -10.99
N ALA A 197 -9.51 -6.52 -11.91
CA ALA A 197 -8.69 -5.31 -11.86
C ALA A 197 -9.51 -4.02 -11.90
N ILE A 198 -10.51 -3.91 -12.79
CA ILE A 198 -11.34 -2.69 -12.92
C ILE A 198 -12.12 -2.44 -11.62
N ALA A 199 -12.77 -3.47 -11.07
CA ALA A 199 -13.55 -3.34 -9.84
C ALA A 199 -12.66 -2.95 -8.65
N ALA A 200 -11.51 -3.60 -8.52
CA ALA A 200 -10.55 -3.32 -7.46
C ALA A 200 -9.95 -1.92 -7.56
N LEU A 201 -9.67 -1.42 -8.77
CA LEU A 201 -9.21 -0.05 -8.99
C LEU A 201 -10.27 0.99 -8.63
N ASN A 202 -11.54 0.74 -8.96
CA ASN A 202 -12.65 1.58 -8.53
C ASN A 202 -12.78 1.60 -7.00
N ASN A 203 -12.60 0.46 -6.34
CA ASN A 203 -12.57 0.37 -4.88
C ASN A 203 -11.43 1.19 -4.28
N LEU A 204 -10.20 1.11 -4.81
CA LEU A 204 -9.06 1.91 -4.37
C LEU A 204 -9.30 3.41 -4.56
N ASN A 205 -9.82 3.81 -5.72
CA ASN A 205 -10.18 5.21 -5.99
C ASN A 205 -11.25 5.73 -5.01
N SER A 206 -12.26 4.90 -4.68
CA SER A 206 -13.29 5.25 -3.69
C SER A 206 -12.71 5.45 -2.28
N LEU A 207 -11.57 4.83 -2.00
CA LEU A 207 -10.79 5.00 -0.78
C LEU A 207 -9.79 6.18 -0.87
N GLY A 208 -9.78 6.94 -1.98
CA GLY A 208 -8.85 8.04 -2.20
C GLY A 208 -7.39 7.59 -2.40
N VAL A 209 -7.17 6.38 -2.91
CA VAL A 209 -5.87 5.85 -3.29
C VAL A 209 -5.74 5.90 -4.79
N LYS A 210 -4.81 6.70 -5.31
CA LYS A 210 -4.53 6.81 -6.75
C LYS A 210 -3.52 5.75 -7.16
N LEU A 211 -3.85 4.98 -8.21
CA LEU A 211 -2.90 4.06 -8.82
C LEU A 211 -1.95 4.81 -9.77
N LYS A 212 -0.66 4.44 -9.71
CA LYS A 212 0.35 4.78 -10.71
C LYS A 212 1.05 3.49 -11.17
N ILE A 213 1.10 3.27 -12.47
CA ILE A 213 1.73 2.08 -13.06
C ILE A 213 3.20 2.37 -13.34
N ILE A 214 4.10 1.50 -12.89
CA ILE A 214 5.54 1.60 -13.17
C ILE A 214 5.97 0.31 -13.86
N THR A 215 6.43 0.40 -15.10
CA THR A 215 6.77 -0.79 -15.91
C THR A 215 8.00 -0.58 -16.79
N GLY A 216 8.73 -1.66 -17.04
CA GLY A 216 9.77 -1.70 -18.07
C GLY A 216 9.24 -1.87 -19.50
N ASP A 217 7.92 -2.09 -19.66
CA ASP A 217 7.30 -2.22 -20.97
C ASP A 217 7.29 -0.90 -21.75
N ASN A 218 7.13 -1.02 -23.05
CA ASN A 218 7.03 0.12 -23.95
C ASN A 218 5.77 0.97 -23.64
N ALA A 219 5.88 2.26 -23.90
CA ALA A 219 4.86 3.25 -23.58
C ALA A 219 3.47 2.91 -24.18
N LEU A 220 3.41 2.44 -25.44
CA LEU A 220 2.15 2.12 -26.10
C LEU A 220 1.44 0.89 -25.49
N VAL A 221 2.20 -0.12 -25.10
CA VAL A 221 1.68 -1.30 -24.38
C VAL A 221 1.15 -0.93 -23.01
N ALA A 222 1.87 -0.10 -22.28
CA ALA A 222 1.47 0.37 -20.96
C ALA A 222 0.22 1.27 -21.03
N GLU A 223 0.15 2.17 -22.02
CA GLU A 223 -1.03 3.00 -22.29
C GLU A 223 -2.27 2.16 -22.63
N SER A 224 -2.10 1.13 -23.47
CA SER A 224 -3.18 0.20 -23.82
C SER A 224 -3.74 -0.50 -22.59
N LEU A 225 -2.89 -1.01 -21.71
CA LEU A 225 -3.31 -1.63 -20.45
C LEU A 225 -4.07 -0.64 -19.56
N ALA A 226 -3.58 0.57 -19.40
CA ALA A 226 -4.22 1.58 -18.56
C ALA A 226 -5.64 1.89 -19.04
N LYS A 227 -5.84 2.00 -20.36
CA LYS A 227 -7.19 2.15 -20.96
C LYS A 227 -8.09 0.95 -20.68
N GLN A 228 -7.55 -0.28 -20.77
CA GLN A 228 -8.30 -1.50 -20.48
C GLN A 228 -8.74 -1.59 -19.01
N VAL A 229 -8.00 -1.00 -18.09
CA VAL A 229 -8.34 -0.98 -16.65
C VAL A 229 -9.09 0.29 -16.21
N GLY A 230 -9.52 1.13 -17.16
CA GLY A 230 -10.43 2.27 -16.90
C GLY A 230 -9.75 3.64 -16.74
N ILE A 231 -8.48 3.79 -17.09
CA ILE A 231 -7.81 5.10 -17.20
C ILE A 231 -7.92 5.58 -18.65
N GLU A 232 -8.92 6.36 -18.97
CA GLU A 232 -9.25 6.73 -20.38
C GLU A 232 -8.14 7.54 -21.06
N THR A 233 -7.58 8.54 -20.38
CA THR A 233 -6.54 9.46 -20.90
C THR A 233 -5.30 9.45 -20.01
N PRO A 234 -4.52 8.35 -19.99
CA PRO A 234 -3.38 8.25 -19.10
C PRO A 234 -2.23 9.17 -19.53
N ILE A 235 -1.62 9.87 -18.57
CA ILE A 235 -0.41 10.63 -18.79
C ILE A 235 0.78 9.69 -18.64
N VAL A 236 1.47 9.44 -19.77
CA VAL A 236 2.62 8.52 -19.84
C VAL A 236 3.93 9.30 -19.80
N VAL A 237 4.83 8.89 -18.90
CA VAL A 237 6.20 9.41 -18.80
C VAL A 237 7.17 8.25 -19.02
N THR A 238 8.12 8.40 -19.93
CA THR A 238 9.12 7.35 -20.24
C THR A 238 10.38 7.48 -19.39
N GLY A 239 11.06 6.37 -19.12
CA GLY A 239 12.33 6.35 -18.40
C GLY A 239 13.41 7.24 -19.05
N SER A 240 13.42 7.31 -20.39
CA SER A 240 14.31 8.21 -21.14
C SER A 240 14.06 9.69 -20.81
N SER A 241 12.80 10.09 -20.65
CA SER A 241 12.41 11.48 -20.31
C SER A 241 12.70 11.86 -18.85
N LEU A 242 13.01 10.87 -18.00
CA LEU A 242 13.41 11.09 -16.60
C LEU A 242 14.93 11.27 -16.47
N ARG A 243 15.72 10.81 -17.42
CA ARG A 243 17.19 10.96 -17.40
C ARG A 243 17.59 12.42 -17.47
N GLY A 244 18.50 12.86 -16.61
CA GLY A 244 18.99 14.23 -16.58
C GLY A 244 17.96 15.29 -16.13
N THR A 245 16.79 14.88 -15.65
CA THR A 245 15.78 15.80 -15.08
C THR A 245 16.20 16.26 -13.70
N SER A 246 16.10 17.58 -13.41
CA SER A 246 16.36 18.12 -12.06
C SER A 246 15.37 17.55 -11.03
N SER A 247 15.76 17.56 -9.75
CA SER A 247 14.90 17.05 -8.67
C SER A 247 13.53 17.74 -8.62
N GLU A 248 13.47 19.04 -8.88
CA GLU A 248 12.25 19.84 -8.87
C GLU A 248 11.33 19.49 -10.06
N ALA A 249 11.93 19.36 -11.25
CA ALA A 249 11.18 18.97 -12.45
C ALA A 249 10.70 17.52 -12.36
N LEU A 250 11.47 16.63 -11.73
CA LEU A 250 11.07 15.24 -11.46
C LEU A 250 9.83 15.20 -10.56
N VAL A 251 9.81 15.98 -9.48
CA VAL A 251 8.66 16.08 -8.55
C VAL A 251 7.39 16.46 -9.29
N THR A 252 7.45 17.44 -10.20
CA THR A 252 6.29 17.86 -10.99
C THR A 252 5.81 16.74 -11.93
N LYS A 253 6.75 16.10 -12.66
CA LYS A 253 6.44 15.00 -13.58
C LYS A 253 5.79 13.81 -12.87
N VAL A 254 6.32 13.39 -11.70
CA VAL A 254 5.81 12.21 -10.99
C VAL A 254 4.41 12.42 -10.41
N LEU A 255 4.04 13.66 -10.06
CA LEU A 255 2.69 13.97 -9.61
C LEU A 255 1.66 13.83 -10.74
N GLN A 256 1.98 14.34 -11.93
CA GLN A 256 1.07 14.37 -13.07
C GLN A 256 0.94 13.00 -13.77
N ALA A 257 2.02 12.23 -13.84
CA ALA A 257 2.03 10.96 -14.55
C ALA A 257 1.11 9.91 -13.90
N ASP A 258 0.39 9.16 -14.72
CA ASP A 258 -0.36 7.97 -14.32
C ASP A 258 0.46 6.70 -14.61
N ILE A 259 1.32 6.76 -15.61
CA ILE A 259 2.15 5.65 -16.08
C ILE A 259 3.60 6.09 -16.22
N PHE A 260 4.50 5.26 -15.71
CA PHE A 260 5.94 5.33 -16.00
C PHE A 260 6.30 4.10 -16.81
N ALA A 261 6.63 4.29 -18.11
CA ALA A 261 6.96 3.23 -19.05
C ALA A 261 8.46 3.21 -19.37
N GLU A 262 8.99 2.07 -19.80
CA GLU A 262 10.42 1.92 -20.17
C GLU A 262 11.36 2.26 -19.01
N VAL A 263 10.94 2.01 -17.78
CA VAL A 263 11.63 2.38 -16.55
C VAL A 263 12.69 1.33 -16.20
N GLU A 264 13.90 1.77 -15.91
CA GLU A 264 14.96 0.93 -15.34
C GLU A 264 14.73 0.69 -13.84
N PRO A 265 15.25 -0.40 -13.24
CA PRO A 265 15.07 -0.70 -11.82
C PRO A 265 15.46 0.45 -10.88
N SER A 266 16.58 1.13 -11.14
CA SER A 266 17.04 2.29 -10.36
C SER A 266 16.09 3.49 -10.44
N GLN A 267 15.40 3.67 -11.56
CA GLN A 267 14.44 4.75 -11.75
C GLN A 267 13.14 4.48 -10.99
N LYS A 268 12.76 3.21 -10.73
CA LYS A 268 11.60 2.88 -9.87
C LYS A 268 11.76 3.49 -8.48
N GLU A 269 12.92 3.31 -7.86
CA GLU A 269 13.25 3.92 -6.57
C GLU A 269 13.20 5.45 -6.61
N GLN A 270 13.80 6.07 -7.65
CA GLN A 270 13.81 7.52 -7.81
C GLN A 270 12.39 8.12 -7.91
N ILE A 271 11.49 7.46 -8.64
CA ILE A 271 10.08 7.85 -8.75
C ILE A 271 9.40 7.81 -7.38
N ILE A 272 9.57 6.73 -6.62
CA ILE A 272 9.01 6.57 -5.28
C ILE A 272 9.50 7.68 -4.34
N LEU A 273 10.81 7.91 -4.30
CA LEU A 273 11.42 8.94 -3.45
C LEU A 273 10.95 10.35 -3.86
N ALA A 274 10.77 10.62 -5.16
CA ALA A 274 10.25 11.89 -5.63
C ALA A 274 8.78 12.10 -5.21
N LEU A 275 7.93 11.06 -5.29
CA LEU A 275 6.55 11.12 -4.81
C LEU A 275 6.48 11.37 -3.29
N LYS A 276 7.34 10.72 -2.50
CA LYS A 276 7.42 10.96 -1.04
C LYS A 276 7.80 12.40 -0.70
N LYS A 277 8.71 13.01 -1.46
CA LYS A 277 9.09 14.43 -1.27
C LYS A 277 7.91 15.40 -1.45
N THR A 278 6.85 15.00 -2.16
CA THR A 278 5.63 15.81 -2.29
C THR A 278 4.70 15.70 -1.09
N GLY A 279 5.11 14.98 -0.06
CA GLY A 279 4.29 14.73 1.12
C GLY A 279 3.22 13.66 0.89
N GLN A 280 3.29 12.86 -0.18
CA GLN A 280 2.39 11.72 -0.37
C GLN A 280 2.84 10.53 0.50
N VAL A 281 1.90 9.68 0.90
CA VAL A 281 2.18 8.37 1.50
C VAL A 281 2.10 7.33 0.38
N VAL A 282 3.26 6.81 0.02
CA VAL A 282 3.42 5.99 -1.18
C VAL A 282 3.56 4.52 -0.82
N GLY A 283 2.61 3.70 -1.28
CA GLY A 283 2.77 2.25 -1.35
C GLY A 283 3.42 1.85 -2.67
N PHE A 284 4.26 0.85 -2.63
CA PHE A 284 4.77 0.18 -3.83
C PHE A 284 4.49 -1.30 -3.78
N MET A 285 3.90 -1.84 -4.85
CA MET A 285 3.58 -3.26 -4.98
C MET A 285 4.41 -3.88 -6.10
N GLY A 286 5.20 -4.92 -5.75
CA GLY A 286 6.07 -5.63 -6.68
C GLY A 286 6.35 -7.06 -6.25
N ASP A 287 6.70 -7.92 -7.22
CA ASP A 287 6.93 -9.35 -7.03
C ASP A 287 8.31 -9.83 -7.54
N GLY A 288 9.05 -8.98 -8.24
CA GLY A 288 10.33 -9.29 -8.86
C GLY A 288 11.56 -8.86 -8.04
N ILE A 289 12.72 -9.41 -8.39
CA ILE A 289 14.03 -9.01 -7.85
C ILE A 289 14.29 -7.51 -8.11
N ASN A 290 13.86 -7.02 -9.28
CA ASN A 290 14.05 -5.64 -9.71
C ASN A 290 13.23 -4.62 -8.92
N ASP A 291 12.32 -5.09 -8.06
CA ASP A 291 11.42 -4.27 -7.26
C ASP A 291 11.93 -4.04 -5.83
N ALA A 292 12.94 -4.78 -5.40
CA ALA A 292 13.40 -4.77 -4.01
C ALA A 292 13.80 -3.38 -3.50
N SER A 293 14.50 -2.57 -4.31
CA SER A 293 14.89 -1.20 -3.95
C SER A 293 13.66 -0.28 -3.83
N ALA A 294 12.69 -0.40 -4.74
CA ALA A 294 11.45 0.38 -4.72
C ALA A 294 10.54 -0.03 -3.55
N LEU A 295 10.44 -1.34 -3.25
CA LEU A 295 9.73 -1.86 -2.06
C LEU A 295 10.29 -1.25 -0.77
N HIS A 296 11.62 -1.20 -0.66
CA HIS A 296 12.30 -0.66 0.53
C HIS A 296 12.19 0.87 0.62
N ALA A 297 12.17 1.59 -0.50
CA ALA A 297 12.08 3.04 -0.57
C ALA A 297 10.67 3.58 -0.28
N ALA A 298 9.64 2.78 -0.50
CA ALA A 298 8.24 3.16 -0.27
C ALA A 298 7.95 3.41 1.22
N ASP A 299 6.85 4.11 1.53
CA ASP A 299 6.34 4.19 2.91
C ASP A 299 5.69 2.88 3.33
N VAL A 300 5.20 2.10 2.35
CA VAL A 300 4.68 0.74 2.52
C VAL A 300 5.13 -0.12 1.34
N GLY A 301 6.09 -0.99 1.55
CA GLY A 301 6.44 -2.04 0.60
C GLY A 301 5.45 -3.20 0.68
N ILE A 302 4.82 -3.56 -0.44
CA ILE A 302 3.79 -4.60 -0.54
C ILE A 302 4.25 -5.65 -1.53
N SER A 303 4.28 -6.91 -1.12
CA SER A 303 4.57 -8.03 -2.01
C SER A 303 3.45 -9.06 -1.94
N VAL A 304 3.56 -10.12 -2.73
CA VAL A 304 2.59 -11.22 -2.80
C VAL A 304 3.24 -12.54 -2.41
N ASP A 305 2.46 -13.53 -1.99
CA ASP A 305 2.98 -14.83 -1.56
C ASP A 305 3.77 -15.57 -2.65
N THR A 306 3.38 -15.39 -3.90
CA THR A 306 4.05 -15.99 -5.07
C THR A 306 5.28 -15.23 -5.56
N ALA A 307 5.60 -14.09 -4.95
CA ALA A 307 6.78 -13.30 -5.29
C ALA A 307 8.09 -14.01 -4.97
N VAL A 308 9.17 -13.56 -5.59
CA VAL A 308 10.52 -14.04 -5.24
C VAL A 308 10.89 -13.68 -3.80
N ASP A 309 11.70 -14.49 -3.15
CA ASP A 309 12.02 -14.30 -1.72
C ASP A 309 12.62 -12.93 -1.41
N VAL A 310 13.47 -12.42 -2.29
CA VAL A 310 14.08 -11.08 -2.16
C VAL A 310 13.01 -9.99 -2.11
N ALA A 311 11.97 -10.07 -2.94
CA ALA A 311 10.88 -9.09 -2.93
C ALA A 311 10.03 -9.22 -1.66
N LYS A 312 9.71 -10.47 -1.24
CA LYS A 312 9.01 -10.71 0.03
C LYS A 312 9.80 -10.21 1.22
N GLU A 313 11.14 -10.34 1.20
CA GLU A 313 11.99 -9.88 2.29
C GLU A 313 12.06 -8.35 2.37
N ALA A 314 12.11 -7.67 1.24
CA ALA A 314 12.11 -6.22 1.15
C ALA A 314 10.76 -5.57 1.54
N ALA A 315 9.66 -6.32 1.44
CA ALA A 315 8.32 -5.82 1.69
C ALA A 315 7.99 -5.72 3.19
N ASP A 316 7.16 -4.75 3.55
CA ASP A 316 6.57 -4.58 4.88
C ASP A 316 5.33 -5.43 5.09
N LEU A 317 4.58 -5.65 4.00
CA LEU A 317 3.34 -6.43 3.96
C LEU A 317 3.42 -7.48 2.85
N VAL A 318 2.85 -8.66 3.10
CA VAL A 318 2.71 -9.71 2.09
C VAL A 318 1.24 -10.08 1.96
N LEU A 319 0.70 -9.95 0.75
CA LEU A 319 -0.65 -10.38 0.42
C LEU A 319 -0.63 -11.88 0.11
N MET A 320 -1.49 -12.65 0.77
CA MET A 320 -1.62 -14.11 0.56
C MET A 320 -2.38 -14.45 -0.71
N ASP A 321 -2.88 -13.45 -1.42
CA ASP A 321 -3.56 -13.59 -2.69
C ASP A 321 -3.16 -12.42 -3.60
N GLN A 322 -3.00 -12.66 -4.88
CA GLN A 322 -2.64 -11.65 -5.88
C GLN A 322 -3.82 -10.76 -6.28
N ASP A 323 -4.88 -10.71 -5.47
CA ASP A 323 -6.05 -9.91 -5.76
C ASP A 323 -5.95 -8.50 -5.15
N LEU A 324 -6.18 -7.49 -5.97
CA LEU A 324 -6.23 -6.09 -5.54
C LEU A 324 -7.40 -5.80 -4.57
N ASP A 325 -8.43 -6.63 -4.53
CA ASP A 325 -9.50 -6.52 -3.52
C ASP A 325 -8.99 -6.87 -2.12
N VAL A 326 -8.03 -7.80 -1.99
CA VAL A 326 -7.35 -8.09 -0.72
C VAL A 326 -6.60 -6.84 -0.25
N LEU A 327 -5.95 -6.12 -1.16
CA LEU A 327 -5.28 -4.86 -0.86
C LEU A 327 -6.27 -3.79 -0.38
N ALA A 328 -7.38 -3.59 -1.09
CA ALA A 328 -8.41 -2.60 -0.72
C ALA A 328 -9.01 -2.90 0.67
N ASN A 329 -9.29 -4.17 0.98
CA ASN A 329 -9.75 -4.61 2.29
C ASN A 329 -8.69 -4.41 3.37
N GLY A 330 -7.42 -4.70 3.05
CA GLY A 330 -6.30 -4.43 3.93
C GLY A 330 -6.15 -2.94 4.28
N ILE A 331 -6.32 -2.05 3.31
CA ILE A 331 -6.31 -0.58 3.53
C ILE A 331 -7.44 -0.16 4.47
N LYS A 332 -8.66 -0.67 4.26
CA LYS A 332 -9.79 -0.39 5.17
C LYS A 332 -9.48 -0.81 6.60
N GLU A 333 -8.89 -1.98 6.78
CA GLU A 333 -8.50 -2.50 8.08
C GLU A 333 -7.34 -1.71 8.70
N GLY A 334 -6.36 -1.29 7.91
CA GLY A 334 -5.31 -0.36 8.32
C GLY A 334 -5.88 0.95 8.84
N ARG A 335 -6.86 1.52 8.15
CA ARG A 335 -7.57 2.75 8.58
C ARG A 335 -8.36 2.58 9.86
N ARG A 336 -8.99 1.41 10.06
CA ARG A 336 -9.64 1.07 11.34
C ARG A 336 -8.65 1.02 12.49
N THR A 337 -7.53 0.33 12.28
CA THR A 337 -6.46 0.24 13.28
C THR A 337 -5.90 1.64 13.60
N PHE A 338 -5.59 2.43 12.57
CA PHE A 338 -5.13 3.81 12.74
C PHE A 338 -6.13 4.67 13.51
N ALA A 339 -7.42 4.60 13.16
CA ALA A 339 -8.47 5.34 13.86
C ALA A 339 -8.54 4.98 15.34
N ASN A 340 -8.47 3.69 15.67
CA ASN A 340 -8.53 3.22 17.05
C ASN A 340 -7.26 3.63 17.83
N THR A 341 -6.08 3.61 17.19
CA THR A 341 -4.84 4.15 17.76
C THR A 341 -4.98 5.64 18.06
N MET A 342 -5.55 6.43 17.14
CA MET A 342 -5.77 7.86 17.37
C MET A 342 -6.78 8.14 18.49
N LYS A 343 -7.85 7.32 18.60
CA LYS A 343 -8.78 7.41 19.75
C LYS A 343 -8.04 7.21 21.09
N TYR A 344 -7.20 6.16 21.16
CA TYR A 344 -6.39 5.90 22.35
C TYR A 344 -5.46 7.09 22.67
N ILE A 345 -4.73 7.62 21.69
CA ILE A 345 -3.83 8.77 21.89
C ILE A 345 -4.62 9.99 22.42
N PHE A 346 -5.77 10.31 21.85
CA PHE A 346 -6.60 11.44 22.32
C PHE A 346 -7.06 11.25 23.74
N MET A 347 -7.49 10.06 24.12
CA MET A 347 -7.97 9.76 25.46
C MET A 347 -6.84 9.80 26.47
N ALA A 348 -5.80 9.02 26.27
CA ALA A 348 -4.66 8.93 27.18
C ALA A 348 -4.00 10.29 27.41
N THR A 349 -3.77 11.09 26.34
CA THR A 349 -3.13 12.40 26.48
C THR A 349 -4.03 13.41 27.19
N SER A 350 -5.33 13.46 26.88
CA SER A 350 -6.25 14.43 27.51
C SER A 350 -6.57 14.07 28.96
N ALA A 351 -6.79 12.78 29.27
CA ALA A 351 -7.04 12.33 30.64
C ALA A 351 -5.84 12.57 31.55
N ASN A 352 -4.64 12.17 31.14
CA ASN A 352 -3.43 12.39 31.92
C ASN A 352 -3.15 13.89 32.14
N PHE A 353 -3.29 14.72 31.10
CA PHE A 353 -3.12 16.17 31.23
C PHE A 353 -4.16 16.75 32.22
N GLY A 354 -5.44 16.37 32.11
CA GLY A 354 -6.49 16.81 33.01
C GLY A 354 -6.21 16.41 34.46
N ASN A 355 -5.93 15.13 34.71
CA ASN A 355 -5.63 14.63 36.06
C ASN A 355 -4.43 15.33 36.70
N MET A 356 -3.34 15.52 35.93
CA MET A 356 -2.15 16.23 36.44
C MET A 356 -2.45 17.71 36.74
N PHE A 357 -3.23 18.38 35.89
CA PHE A 357 -3.61 19.77 36.10
C PHE A 357 -4.53 19.94 37.31
N SER A 358 -5.51 19.04 37.47
CA SER A 358 -6.40 19.02 38.63
C SER A 358 -5.65 18.72 39.94
N MET A 359 -4.73 17.77 39.90
CA MET A 359 -3.90 17.43 41.05
C MET A 359 -2.97 18.59 41.46
N ALA A 360 -2.32 19.24 40.48
CA ALA A 360 -1.44 20.38 40.77
C ALA A 360 -2.22 21.53 41.42
N GLY A 361 -3.37 21.89 40.90
CA GLY A 361 -4.22 22.94 41.47
C GLY A 361 -4.79 22.56 42.83
N ALA A 362 -5.24 21.31 43.01
CA ALA A 362 -5.70 20.85 44.31
C ALA A 362 -4.59 20.88 45.37
N SER A 363 -3.37 20.51 45.01
CA SER A 363 -2.20 20.55 45.94
C SER A 363 -1.80 21.96 46.38
N LEU A 364 -2.16 22.99 45.60
CA LEU A 364 -1.95 24.38 45.98
C LEU A 364 -3.02 24.90 46.97
N LEU A 365 -4.23 24.32 46.92
CA LEU A 365 -5.38 24.78 47.70
C LEU A 365 -5.64 23.98 48.97
N LEU A 366 -5.24 22.71 49.00
CA LEU A 366 -5.54 21.78 50.07
C LEU A 366 -4.36 21.63 51.05
N PRO A 367 -4.59 21.48 52.36
CA PRO A 367 -3.54 21.23 53.35
C PRO A 367 -3.11 19.74 53.41
N PHE A 368 -3.66 18.88 52.53
CA PHE A 368 -3.37 17.44 52.45
C PHE A 368 -3.21 16.99 51.00
N LEU A 369 -2.73 15.76 50.77
CA LEU A 369 -2.57 15.20 49.44
C LEU A 369 -3.96 14.88 48.85
N PRO A 370 -4.29 15.42 47.65
CA PRO A 370 -5.59 15.19 46.99
C PRO A 370 -5.88 13.73 46.74
N LEU A 371 -4.86 12.92 46.41
CA LEU A 371 -4.88 11.46 46.30
C LEU A 371 -3.57 10.88 46.83
N LEU A 372 -3.66 9.72 47.45
CA LEU A 372 -2.48 8.95 47.85
C LEU A 372 -1.80 8.31 46.64
N PRO A 373 -0.47 8.09 46.64
CA PRO A 373 0.22 7.46 45.51
C PRO A 373 -0.38 6.11 45.10
N LYS A 374 -0.83 5.29 46.03
CA LYS A 374 -1.48 4.01 45.76
C LYS A 374 -2.85 4.18 45.06
N GLN A 375 -3.57 5.26 45.35
CA GLN A 375 -4.84 5.60 44.73
C GLN A 375 -4.63 6.10 43.30
N ILE A 376 -3.59 6.91 43.04
CA ILE A 376 -3.20 7.37 41.69
C ILE A 376 -2.85 6.16 40.80
N LEU A 377 -2.05 5.23 41.34
CA LEU A 377 -1.70 4.01 40.60
C LEU A 377 -2.94 3.17 40.27
N LEU A 378 -3.88 3.06 41.22
CA LEU A 378 -5.12 2.33 40.98
C LEU A 378 -6.02 3.04 39.97
N THR A 379 -6.09 4.38 39.99
CA THR A 379 -6.83 5.17 38.98
C THR A 379 -6.29 4.86 37.59
N ASN A 380 -4.97 4.96 37.39
CA ASN A 380 -4.37 4.69 36.09
C ASN A 380 -4.64 3.24 35.62
N LEU A 381 -4.46 2.25 36.52
CA LEU A 381 -4.74 0.85 36.19
C LEU A 381 -6.20 0.62 35.75
N LEU A 382 -7.15 1.26 36.43
CA LEU A 382 -8.58 1.08 36.14
C LEU A 382 -9.02 1.82 34.87
N THR A 383 -8.45 2.98 34.56
CA THR A 383 -8.73 3.72 33.33
C THR A 383 -8.08 3.08 32.10
N ASP A 384 -6.93 2.41 32.28
CA ASP A 384 -6.26 1.68 31.18
C ASP A 384 -7.10 0.49 30.65
N VAL A 385 -7.94 -0.13 31.48
CA VAL A 385 -8.75 -1.28 31.06
C VAL A 385 -9.72 -0.94 29.93
N PRO A 386 -10.60 0.09 30.00
CA PRO A 386 -11.39 0.53 28.86
C PRO A 386 -10.56 1.02 27.68
N GLU A 387 -9.46 1.72 27.95
CA GLU A 387 -8.61 2.27 26.90
C GLU A 387 -7.95 1.17 26.04
N THR A 388 -7.53 0.05 26.63
CA THR A 388 -6.99 -1.09 25.86
C THR A 388 -8.04 -1.74 24.97
N THR A 389 -9.32 -1.78 25.39
CA THR A 389 -10.39 -2.36 24.58
C THR A 389 -10.77 -1.51 23.36
N ILE A 390 -10.31 -0.25 23.32
CA ILE A 390 -10.56 0.64 22.17
C ILE A 390 -9.93 0.11 20.86
N ALA A 391 -8.92 -0.74 20.94
CA ALA A 391 -8.33 -1.40 19.79
C ALA A 391 -9.37 -2.21 18.97
N THR A 392 -10.45 -2.65 19.62
CA THR A 392 -11.54 -3.41 18.99
C THR A 392 -12.78 -2.56 18.72
N ASP A 393 -12.72 -1.24 18.94
CA ASP A 393 -13.89 -0.38 18.80
C ASP A 393 -14.31 -0.17 17.35
N ASN A 394 -15.60 0.09 17.16
CA ASN A 394 -16.16 0.38 15.84
C ASN A 394 -15.68 1.76 15.35
N VAL A 395 -15.35 1.84 14.07
CA VAL A 395 -14.91 3.07 13.40
C VAL A 395 -16.00 3.55 12.46
N ASP A 396 -16.27 4.85 12.49
CA ASP A 396 -17.26 5.47 11.60
C ASP A 396 -16.84 5.33 10.14
N GLU A 397 -17.77 4.92 9.24
CA GLU A 397 -17.47 4.63 7.83
C GLU A 397 -16.86 5.80 7.08
N GLU A 398 -17.26 7.03 7.40
CA GLU A 398 -16.70 8.23 6.76
C GLU A 398 -15.19 8.37 7.01
N TYR A 399 -14.72 7.92 8.18
CA TYR A 399 -13.30 7.94 8.51
C TYR A 399 -12.51 6.93 7.66
N ILE A 400 -13.11 5.80 7.33
CA ILE A 400 -12.46 4.74 6.55
C ILE A 400 -12.30 5.14 5.06
N LYS A 401 -13.18 6.00 4.54
CA LYS A 401 -13.17 6.40 3.13
C LYS A 401 -11.99 7.27 2.72
N LYS A 402 -11.35 7.98 3.65
CA LYS A 402 -10.25 8.91 3.34
C LYS A 402 -8.97 8.52 4.07
N PRO A 403 -7.80 8.77 3.48
CA PRO A 403 -6.54 8.64 4.19
C PRO A 403 -6.41 9.72 5.27
N HIS A 404 -5.90 9.35 6.44
CA HIS A 404 -5.64 10.27 7.55
C HIS A 404 -4.18 10.18 7.98
N ARG A 405 -3.64 11.26 8.54
CA ARG A 405 -2.27 11.35 9.05
C ARG A 405 -2.26 11.79 10.50
N ILE A 406 -1.17 11.44 11.21
CA ILE A 406 -0.93 12.00 12.54
C ILE A 406 -0.61 13.49 12.40
N ASP A 407 -1.37 14.31 13.11
CA ASP A 407 -1.06 15.72 13.32
C ASP A 407 -0.83 15.99 14.81
N ILE A 408 0.43 16.20 15.15
CA ILE A 408 0.84 16.51 16.52
C ILE A 408 0.22 17.84 16.99
N GLY A 409 0.05 18.81 16.09
CA GLY A 409 -0.60 20.09 16.41
C GLY A 409 -2.06 19.90 16.81
N PHE A 410 -2.77 19.02 16.10
CA PHE A 410 -4.15 18.66 16.41
C PHE A 410 -4.25 17.90 17.74
N ILE A 411 -3.35 16.94 17.99
CA ILE A 411 -3.28 16.19 19.26
C ILE A 411 -3.07 17.15 20.44
N LYS A 412 -2.10 18.07 20.33
CA LYS A 412 -1.85 19.08 21.37
C LYS A 412 -3.09 19.94 21.66
N LYS A 413 -3.77 20.43 20.64
CA LYS A 413 -5.00 21.23 20.83
C LYS A 413 -6.10 20.43 21.49
N PHE A 414 -6.26 19.16 21.09
CA PHE A 414 -7.22 18.24 21.70
C PHE A 414 -6.91 18.02 23.19
N MET A 415 -5.67 17.67 23.51
CA MET A 415 -5.20 17.47 24.88
C MET A 415 -5.48 18.68 25.77
N PHE A 416 -5.14 19.88 25.33
CA PHE A 416 -5.38 21.11 26.12
C PHE A 416 -6.87 21.38 26.33
N ILE A 417 -7.69 21.31 25.29
CA ILE A 417 -9.11 21.64 25.39
C ILE A 417 -9.85 20.62 26.27
N PHE A 418 -9.68 19.33 26.01
CA PHE A 418 -10.40 18.29 26.75
C PHE A 418 -9.83 18.03 28.13
N GLY A 419 -8.51 18.18 28.31
CA GLY A 419 -7.90 18.08 29.63
C GLY A 419 -8.30 19.22 30.55
N LEU A 420 -8.29 20.47 30.07
CA LEU A 420 -8.80 21.60 30.87
C LEU A 420 -10.28 21.47 31.14
N LEU A 421 -11.07 20.99 30.16
CA LEU A 421 -12.49 20.73 30.36
C LEU A 421 -12.73 19.71 31.51
N SER A 422 -11.98 18.60 31.50
CA SER A 422 -12.02 17.61 32.58
C SER A 422 -11.72 18.25 33.95
N SER A 423 -10.65 19.05 34.04
CA SER A 423 -10.25 19.71 35.28
C SER A 423 -11.30 20.65 35.84
N VAL A 424 -12.08 21.32 34.99
CA VAL A 424 -13.21 22.17 35.47
C VAL A 424 -14.22 21.33 36.25
N PHE A 425 -14.53 20.12 35.78
CA PHE A 425 -15.47 19.24 36.47
C PHE A 425 -14.85 18.59 37.72
N ASP A 426 -13.54 18.29 37.72
CA ASP A 426 -12.83 17.92 38.94
C ASP A 426 -12.95 19.01 40.01
N TYR A 427 -12.74 20.29 39.65
CA TYR A 427 -12.89 21.42 40.60
C TYR A 427 -14.34 21.61 41.05
N CYS A 428 -15.35 21.32 40.22
CA CYS A 428 -16.73 21.29 40.67
C CYS A 428 -16.94 20.19 41.71
N THR A 429 -16.34 19.03 41.54
CA THR A 429 -16.36 17.94 42.52
C THR A 429 -15.65 18.32 43.81
N PHE A 430 -14.50 19.01 43.73
CA PHE A 430 -13.80 19.54 44.91
C PHE A 430 -14.67 20.54 45.69
N ALA A 431 -15.31 21.45 44.97
CA ALA A 431 -16.22 22.41 45.61
C ALA A 431 -17.37 21.72 46.34
N VAL A 432 -17.99 20.71 45.74
CA VAL A 432 -19.05 19.93 46.41
C VAL A 432 -18.51 19.20 47.63
N LEU A 433 -17.37 18.53 47.55
CA LEU A 433 -16.77 17.82 48.66
C LEU A 433 -16.42 18.74 49.82
N ILE A 434 -15.81 19.91 49.57
CA ILE A 434 -15.31 20.82 50.59
C ILE A 434 -16.42 21.72 51.12
N LEU A 435 -17.19 22.39 50.24
CA LEU A 435 -18.12 23.44 50.63
C LEU A 435 -19.51 22.91 51.03
N VAL A 436 -19.99 21.87 50.35
CA VAL A 436 -21.32 21.32 50.57
C VAL A 436 -21.30 20.16 51.57
N LEU A 437 -20.45 19.17 51.35
CA LEU A 437 -20.39 17.97 52.18
C LEU A 437 -19.43 18.09 53.38
N LYS A 438 -18.57 19.12 53.42
CA LYS A 438 -17.55 19.33 54.46
C LYS A 438 -16.73 18.07 54.71
N ALA A 439 -16.32 17.41 53.62
CA ALA A 439 -15.65 16.13 53.63
C ALA A 439 -14.27 16.24 54.33
N ASN A 440 -13.95 15.23 55.13
CA ASN A 440 -12.59 15.08 55.64
C ASN A 440 -11.64 14.58 54.54
N GLU A 441 -10.34 14.50 54.86
CA GLU A 441 -9.29 14.11 53.90
C GLU A 441 -9.62 12.78 53.21
N GLN A 442 -9.95 11.72 53.95
CA GLN A 442 -10.27 10.40 53.38
C GLN A 442 -11.54 10.40 52.53
N GLN A 443 -12.54 11.16 52.93
CA GLN A 443 -13.78 11.33 52.15
C GLN A 443 -13.52 12.10 50.86
N PHE A 444 -12.64 13.12 50.93
CA PHE A 444 -12.25 13.88 49.73
C PHE A 444 -11.49 13.00 48.73
N GLN A 445 -10.48 12.26 49.19
CA GLN A 445 -9.69 11.34 48.39
C GLN A 445 -10.60 10.26 47.75
N THR A 446 -11.52 9.66 48.54
CA THR A 446 -12.47 8.68 48.04
C THR A 446 -13.42 9.27 46.99
N GLY A 447 -13.96 10.47 47.28
CA GLY A 447 -14.92 11.13 46.38
C GLY A 447 -14.33 11.50 45.05
N TRP A 448 -13.13 12.11 45.06
CA TRP A 448 -12.45 12.43 43.80
C TRP A 448 -12.03 11.18 43.02
N PHE A 449 -11.49 10.16 43.68
CA PHE A 449 -11.18 8.88 43.05
C PHE A 449 -12.40 8.28 42.32
N LEU A 450 -13.56 8.21 42.98
CA LEU A 450 -14.79 7.66 42.38
C LEU A 450 -15.23 8.47 41.16
N GLU A 451 -15.29 9.80 41.31
CA GLU A 451 -15.70 10.69 40.22
C GLU A 451 -14.76 10.62 39.05
N SER A 452 -13.45 10.71 39.29
CA SER A 452 -12.41 10.71 38.25
C SER A 452 -12.43 9.43 37.41
N VAL A 453 -12.56 8.24 38.03
CA VAL A 453 -12.61 6.98 37.29
C VAL A 453 -13.92 6.80 36.55
N VAL A 454 -15.08 7.15 37.18
CA VAL A 454 -16.40 7.04 36.53
C VAL A 454 -16.52 8.02 35.36
N SER A 455 -16.07 9.27 35.55
CA SER A 455 -16.08 10.29 34.47
C SER A 455 -15.16 9.89 33.32
N ALA A 456 -13.94 9.41 33.61
CA ALA A 456 -13.01 8.93 32.59
C ALA A 456 -13.61 7.75 31.79
N ALA A 457 -14.21 6.76 32.46
CA ALA A 457 -14.84 5.63 31.79
C ALA A 457 -15.99 6.06 30.86
N LEU A 458 -16.82 7.02 31.27
CA LEU A 458 -17.92 7.49 30.45
C LEU A 458 -17.47 8.42 29.31
N ILE A 459 -16.45 9.25 29.53
CA ILE A 459 -15.93 10.16 28.51
C ILE A 459 -15.27 9.41 27.33
N VAL A 460 -14.72 8.20 27.56
CA VAL A 460 -14.26 7.30 26.52
C VAL A 460 -15.34 7.07 25.47
N LEU A 461 -16.60 6.86 25.90
CA LEU A 461 -17.75 6.63 25.01
C LEU A 461 -18.12 7.87 24.20
N VAL A 462 -17.79 9.06 24.68
CA VAL A 462 -18.03 10.34 23.99
C VAL A 462 -16.94 10.64 22.97
N VAL A 463 -15.69 10.55 23.40
CA VAL A 463 -14.53 11.01 22.63
C VAL A 463 -14.18 10.06 21.48
N ARG A 464 -14.54 8.78 21.56
CA ARG A 464 -14.23 7.74 20.58
C ARG A 464 -14.78 7.99 19.16
N THR A 465 -15.75 8.88 18.99
CA THR A 465 -16.39 9.18 17.70
C THR A 465 -16.46 10.68 17.44
N ARG A 466 -16.41 11.09 16.17
CA ARG A 466 -16.66 12.48 15.75
C ARG A 466 -18.15 12.83 15.75
N LEU A 467 -19.01 11.82 15.61
CA LEU A 467 -20.46 11.97 15.65
C LEU A 467 -20.96 12.24 17.09
N PRO A 468 -22.20 12.70 17.26
CA PRO A 468 -22.86 12.66 18.56
C PRO A 468 -22.74 11.26 19.17
N PHE A 469 -22.39 11.17 20.45
CA PHE A 469 -22.03 9.88 21.06
C PHE A 469 -23.12 8.80 20.93
N PHE A 470 -24.39 9.20 20.88
CA PHE A 470 -25.54 8.28 20.73
C PHE A 470 -25.77 7.81 19.28
N LYS A 471 -25.10 8.41 18.26
CA LYS A 471 -25.22 8.01 16.86
C LYS A 471 -24.21 6.96 16.42
N SER A 472 -23.12 6.78 17.17
CA SER A 472 -22.09 5.79 16.89
C SER A 472 -22.08 4.69 17.95
N LYS A 473 -22.28 3.44 17.54
CA LYS A 473 -22.34 2.29 18.45
C LYS A 473 -20.93 1.86 18.85
N PRO A 474 -20.61 1.85 20.17
CA PRO A 474 -19.34 1.30 20.64
C PRO A 474 -19.28 -0.22 20.45
N SER A 475 -18.07 -0.78 20.49
CA SER A 475 -17.90 -2.23 20.51
C SER A 475 -18.46 -2.84 21.81
N LYS A 476 -18.85 -4.10 21.74
CA LYS A 476 -19.33 -4.82 22.94
C LYS A 476 -18.24 -4.91 24.01
N ALA A 477 -16.98 -5.10 23.60
CA ALA A 477 -15.85 -5.17 24.52
C ALA A 477 -15.66 -3.86 25.28
N LEU A 478 -15.73 -2.71 24.59
CA LEU A 478 -15.60 -1.39 25.20
C LEU A 478 -16.74 -1.11 26.18
N LEU A 479 -17.99 -1.43 25.82
CA LEU A 479 -19.13 -1.26 26.74
C LEU A 479 -18.99 -2.12 27.98
N PHE A 480 -18.61 -3.39 27.80
CA PHE A 480 -18.52 -4.34 28.90
C PHE A 480 -17.37 -3.99 29.85
N SER A 481 -16.19 -3.60 29.32
CA SER A 481 -15.08 -3.14 30.15
C SER A 481 -15.42 -1.90 30.96
N ASN A 482 -16.09 -0.90 30.36
CA ASN A 482 -16.57 0.28 31.09
C ASN A 482 -17.53 -0.08 32.20
N LEU A 483 -18.51 -0.95 31.94
CA LEU A 483 -19.46 -1.37 32.93
C LEU A 483 -18.80 -2.10 34.11
N ILE A 484 -17.82 -2.97 33.82
CA ILE A 484 -17.06 -3.67 34.88
C ILE A 484 -16.30 -2.67 35.72
N VAL A 485 -15.56 -1.73 35.10
CA VAL A 485 -14.75 -0.75 35.84
C VAL A 485 -15.65 0.14 36.70
N ILE A 486 -16.72 0.69 36.14
CA ILE A 486 -17.68 1.53 36.92
C ILE A 486 -18.26 0.76 38.09
N SER A 487 -18.72 -0.47 37.85
CA SER A 487 -19.29 -1.31 38.92
C SER A 487 -18.28 -1.63 40.04
N PHE A 488 -17.05 -1.97 39.62
CA PHE A 488 -15.96 -2.26 40.56
C PHE A 488 -15.62 -1.04 41.41
N VAL A 489 -15.47 0.12 40.79
CA VAL A 489 -15.10 1.38 41.46
C VAL A 489 -16.18 1.79 42.48
N LEU A 490 -17.45 1.71 42.10
CA LEU A 490 -18.57 2.06 43.01
C LEU A 490 -18.69 1.12 44.22
N LEU A 491 -18.31 -0.15 44.05
CA LEU A 491 -18.33 -1.14 45.15
C LEU A 491 -17.05 -1.11 46.00
N LEU A 492 -15.95 -0.53 45.49
CA LEU A 492 -14.66 -0.56 46.16
C LEU A 492 -14.66 0.01 47.59
N PRO A 493 -15.28 1.19 47.87
CA PRO A 493 -15.36 1.72 49.26
C PRO A 493 -16.17 0.90 50.23
N LEU A 494 -16.89 -0.10 49.74
CA LEU A 494 -17.70 -1.01 50.56
C LEU A 494 -17.02 -2.36 50.81
N SER A 495 -15.83 -2.55 50.25
CA SER A 495 -15.08 -3.80 50.26
C SER A 495 -13.86 -3.74 51.17
N LEU A 496 -13.32 -4.90 51.58
CA LEU A 496 -12.04 -5.00 52.31
C LEU A 496 -10.86 -4.43 51.51
N LEU A 497 -10.92 -4.46 50.18
CA LEU A 497 -9.94 -3.83 49.34
C LEU A 497 -9.95 -2.30 49.47
N GLY A 498 -11.12 -1.71 49.69
CA GLY A 498 -11.24 -0.28 49.95
C GLY A 498 -10.41 0.18 51.15
N ASP A 499 -10.44 -0.60 52.22
CA ASP A 499 -9.68 -0.31 53.45
C ASP A 499 -8.15 -0.29 53.20
N ILE A 500 -7.66 -1.23 52.34
CA ILE A 500 -6.22 -1.29 51.97
C ILE A 500 -5.79 0.00 51.22
N PHE A 501 -6.68 0.52 50.35
CA PHE A 501 -6.41 1.75 49.62
C PHE A 501 -6.72 3.02 50.43
N GLY A 502 -7.32 2.90 51.62
CA GLY A 502 -7.69 4.01 52.47
C GLY A 502 -9.00 4.69 52.04
N PHE A 503 -9.87 4.00 51.33
CA PHE A 503 -11.19 4.51 50.94
C PHE A 503 -12.19 4.34 52.07
N VAL A 504 -13.13 5.26 52.17
CA VAL A 504 -14.16 5.29 53.17
C VAL A 504 -15.56 5.40 52.52
N ARG A 505 -16.57 4.96 53.25
CA ARG A 505 -17.96 5.12 52.82
C ARG A 505 -18.35 6.58 52.73
N LEU A 506 -18.98 6.95 51.64
CA LEU A 506 -19.47 8.31 51.38
C LEU A 506 -20.98 8.41 51.64
N PRO A 507 -21.48 9.59 52.01
CA PRO A 507 -22.91 9.82 52.17
C PRO A 507 -23.63 9.70 50.81
N PHE A 508 -24.90 9.23 50.83
CA PHE A 508 -25.70 9.08 49.61
C PHE A 508 -25.80 10.36 48.76
N GLN A 509 -25.83 11.50 49.42
CA GLN A 509 -25.81 12.83 48.75
C GLN A 509 -24.62 13.00 47.78
N PHE A 510 -23.43 12.47 48.12
CA PHE A 510 -22.29 12.53 47.22
C PHE A 510 -22.57 11.84 45.87
N TYR A 511 -23.17 10.65 45.89
CA TYR A 511 -23.48 9.91 44.65
C TYR A 511 -24.49 10.67 43.77
N VAL A 512 -25.43 11.40 44.37
CA VAL A 512 -26.38 12.25 43.63
C VAL A 512 -25.65 13.39 42.93
N TYR A 513 -24.77 14.11 43.66
CA TYR A 513 -23.97 15.19 43.07
C TYR A 513 -22.99 14.68 42.00
N MET A 514 -22.34 13.54 42.24
CA MET A 514 -21.43 12.92 41.28
C MET A 514 -22.16 12.57 39.97
N VAL A 515 -23.34 11.93 40.04
CA VAL A 515 -24.14 11.64 38.83
C VAL A 515 -24.52 12.90 38.09
N LEU A 516 -24.89 13.97 38.77
CA LEU A 516 -25.23 15.25 38.16
C LEU A 516 -24.02 15.89 37.47
N ILE A 517 -22.87 15.96 38.16
CA ILE A 517 -21.62 16.53 37.61
C ILE A 517 -21.18 15.73 36.37
N VAL A 518 -21.14 14.40 36.49
CA VAL A 518 -20.70 13.54 35.37
C VAL A 518 -21.66 13.62 34.18
N ALA A 519 -22.99 13.68 34.43
CA ALA A 519 -23.95 13.88 33.34
C ALA A 519 -23.73 15.20 32.61
N VAL A 520 -23.57 16.31 33.33
CA VAL A 520 -23.28 17.63 32.73
C VAL A 520 -21.96 17.59 31.99
N TYR A 521 -20.94 16.92 32.53
CA TYR A 521 -19.63 16.76 31.87
C TYR A 521 -19.77 16.01 30.54
N VAL A 522 -20.45 14.87 30.49
CA VAL A 522 -20.66 14.07 29.28
C VAL A 522 -21.33 14.90 28.17
N PHE A 523 -22.41 15.64 28.48
CA PHE A 523 -23.11 16.49 27.50
C PHE A 523 -22.24 17.68 27.05
N THR A 524 -21.55 18.32 27.98
CA THR A 524 -20.64 19.44 27.65
C THR A 524 -19.49 18.97 26.77
N ALA A 525 -18.89 17.82 27.09
CA ALA A 525 -17.81 17.23 26.29
C ALA A 525 -18.28 16.87 24.88
N ASP A 526 -19.50 16.31 24.70
CA ASP A 526 -20.06 16.03 23.37
C ASP A 526 -20.30 17.33 22.57
N PHE A 527 -20.74 18.38 23.22
CA PHE A 527 -20.91 19.71 22.59
C PHE A 527 -19.57 20.31 22.18
N VAL A 528 -18.58 20.35 23.10
CA VAL A 528 -17.23 20.86 22.85
C VAL A 528 -16.55 20.06 21.76
N LYS A 529 -16.69 18.72 21.75
CA LYS A 529 -16.18 17.84 20.71
C LYS A 529 -16.70 18.24 19.32
N ARG A 530 -18.01 18.41 19.16
CA ARG A 530 -18.61 18.81 17.88
C ARG A 530 -18.11 20.18 17.41
N TRP A 531 -18.03 21.14 18.34
CA TRP A 531 -17.44 22.46 18.06
C TRP A 531 -15.98 22.36 17.65
N PHE A 532 -15.17 21.56 18.36
CA PHE A 532 -13.76 21.34 18.10
C PHE A 532 -13.52 20.78 16.68
N TYR A 533 -14.20 19.70 16.34
CA TYR A 533 -14.07 19.10 15.00
C TYR A 533 -14.59 20.03 13.90
N LYS A 534 -15.66 20.79 14.12
CA LYS A 534 -16.16 21.75 13.13
C LYS A 534 -15.18 22.89 12.88
N LYS A 535 -14.49 23.38 13.91
CA LYS A 535 -13.60 24.55 13.81
C LYS A 535 -12.16 24.17 13.44
N MET A 536 -11.68 23.03 13.91
CA MET A 536 -10.27 22.64 13.79
C MET A 536 -10.03 21.61 12.68
N ALA A 537 -11.06 20.92 12.20
CA ALA A 537 -10.96 19.92 11.13
C ALA A 537 -11.21 20.51 9.73
N SER A 538 -11.33 21.82 9.56
CA SER A 538 -11.48 22.48 8.24
C SER A 538 -10.24 22.34 7.34
N GLY A 539 -9.23 21.57 7.75
CA GLY A 539 -8.05 21.17 6.98
C GLY A 539 -7.86 19.66 6.84
N TYR A 540 -8.85 18.82 7.27
CA TYR A 540 -8.79 17.36 7.24
C TYR A 540 -9.93 16.75 6.44
#